data_cef5e1b86c1df5a6968f0745d14cdb8b
#
_entry.id   cef5e1b86c1df5a6968f0745d14cdb8b
#
_cell.length_a   1.000
_cell.length_b   1.000
_cell.length_c   1.000
_cell.angle_alpha   90.00
_cell.angle_beta   90.00
_cell.angle_gamma   90.00
#
_symmetry.space_group_name_H-M   'P 1'
#
loop_
_entity.id
_entity.type
_entity.pdbx_description
1 polymer ?
#
loop_
_entity_poly.entity_id
_entity_poly.type
_entity_poly.pdbx_seq_one_letter_code
_entity_poly.pdbx_strand_id
1 'polypeptide(L)'
;DTLRIARQRMEAGRPLVPDSADMVHVRCGEDIRHSLKVAGFAGAFVEFSDPYCQGPVPRLDRAAFLDKRSEFIVSGYDRSLKDARDRLEAEYGAVDALGEGDRVVLWFEHDSYDQLILARLLAHFSRLDERPDLQMICVGEVPGVQGFVGLGQLHPEVLLWLWENELKPVTEGQLALGAEVWNAVTDPDPTELDRIVRDGTPALPLMAPALRRHLRELPSARTGLGLTQALSLSILARADGQKLTAGRIFQALMTRHELLPFLGDLMFW
;
A
#
# COMPACT_ATOMS: atom_id res chain seq x y z
N ASP A 1 -8.77 25.83 2.61
CA ASP A 1 -8.69 24.79 3.68
C ASP A 1 -7.49 24.99 4.59
N THR A 2 -6.27 25.19 4.09
CA THR A 2 -5.05 25.39 4.91
C THR A 2 -5.22 26.47 6.00
N LEU A 3 -5.75 27.64 5.65
CA LEU A 3 -5.99 28.73 6.62
C LEU A 3 -7.02 28.34 7.71
N ARG A 4 -8.05 27.61 7.34
CA ARG A 4 -9.05 27.12 8.29
C ARG A 4 -8.44 26.10 9.26
N ILE A 5 -7.66 25.16 8.78
CA ILE A 5 -6.94 24.18 9.59
C ILE A 5 -5.97 24.88 10.54
N ALA A 6 -5.14 25.79 10.02
CA ALA A 6 -4.21 26.56 10.82
C ALA A 6 -4.93 27.32 11.97
N ARG A 7 -6.05 27.98 11.66
CA ARG A 7 -6.87 28.68 12.66
C ARG A 7 -7.41 27.73 13.74
N GLN A 8 -7.98 26.59 13.35
CA GLN A 8 -8.47 25.60 14.29
C GLN A 8 -7.37 25.06 15.22
N ARG A 9 -6.17 24.82 14.67
CA ARG A 9 -5.01 24.38 15.47
C ARG A 9 -4.57 25.46 16.47
N MET A 10 -4.50 26.73 16.04
CA MET A 10 -4.20 27.86 16.93
C MET A 10 -5.22 27.97 18.06
N GLU A 11 -6.51 27.92 17.75
CA GLU A 11 -7.61 27.96 18.74
C GLU A 11 -7.54 26.79 19.73
N ALA A 12 -7.06 25.62 19.26
CA ALA A 12 -6.84 24.43 20.10
C ALA A 12 -5.48 24.42 20.83
N GLY A 13 -4.63 25.45 20.67
CA GLY A 13 -3.29 25.49 21.25
C GLY A 13 -2.31 24.45 20.71
N ARG A 14 -2.54 23.96 19.48
CA ARG A 14 -1.72 22.94 18.82
C ARG A 14 -0.68 23.57 17.90
N PRO A 15 0.47 22.92 17.67
CA PRO A 15 1.46 23.39 16.71
C PRO A 15 0.86 23.59 15.32
N LEU A 16 1.22 24.66 14.60
CA LEU A 16 0.79 24.90 13.23
C LEU A 16 1.39 23.89 12.24
N VAL A 17 2.65 23.49 12.51
CA VAL A 17 3.36 22.46 11.77
C VAL A 17 3.33 21.18 12.63
N PRO A 18 2.67 20.10 12.18
CA PRO A 18 2.50 18.89 12.98
C PRO A 18 3.78 18.07 13.13
N ASP A 19 4.68 18.16 12.18
CA ASP A 19 5.95 17.43 12.09
C ASP A 19 7.15 18.39 11.97
N SER A 20 8.31 17.88 11.58
CA SER A 20 9.52 18.65 11.31
C SER A 20 10.07 18.38 9.91
N ALA A 21 10.84 19.32 9.36
CA ALA A 21 11.36 19.22 7.99
C ALA A 21 12.40 18.09 7.78
N ASP A 22 12.91 17.49 8.87
CA ASP A 22 13.79 16.33 8.87
C ASP A 22 13.04 14.99 8.83
N MET A 23 11.70 15.03 8.83
CA MET A 23 10.88 13.81 8.69
C MET A 23 10.66 13.44 7.22
N VAL A 24 10.49 12.13 6.99
CA VAL A 24 10.18 11.57 5.67
C VAL A 24 8.92 10.74 5.76
N HIS A 25 7.90 11.12 5.00
CA HIS A 25 6.64 10.38 4.89
C HIS A 25 6.71 9.42 3.70
N VAL A 26 6.58 8.13 3.94
CA VAL A 26 6.60 7.09 2.91
C VAL A 26 5.19 6.54 2.70
N ARG A 27 4.75 6.47 1.44
CA ARG A 27 3.43 6.00 1.04
C ARG A 27 3.48 5.19 -0.26
N CYS A 28 2.51 4.30 -0.47
CA CYS A 28 2.38 3.49 -1.69
C CYS A 28 1.85 4.25 -2.92
N GLY A 29 1.81 5.56 -2.90
CA GLY A 29 1.35 6.42 -4.00
C GLY A 29 1.35 7.89 -3.58
N GLU A 30 0.85 8.76 -4.44
CA GLU A 30 0.80 10.20 -4.19
C GLU A 30 -0.52 10.69 -3.59
N ASP A 31 -1.45 9.79 -3.31
CA ASP A 31 -2.85 10.06 -2.96
C ASP A 31 -3.02 11.00 -1.76
N ILE A 32 -2.14 10.91 -0.75
CA ILE A 32 -2.18 11.78 0.45
C ILE A 32 -1.19 12.95 0.41
N ARG A 33 -0.26 13.01 -0.56
CA ARG A 33 0.81 14.04 -0.62
C ARG A 33 0.24 15.46 -0.54
N HIS A 34 -0.78 15.76 -1.34
CA HIS A 34 -1.41 17.07 -1.34
C HIS A 34 -2.13 17.36 -0.02
N SER A 35 -2.86 16.37 0.53
CA SER A 35 -3.59 16.51 1.79
C SER A 35 -2.66 16.72 2.98
N LEU A 36 -1.52 16.05 3.04
CA LEU A 36 -0.48 16.31 4.07
C LEU A 36 0.04 17.74 3.97
N LYS A 37 0.35 18.20 2.76
CA LYS A 37 0.79 19.59 2.56
C LYS A 37 -0.27 20.61 3.00
N VAL A 38 -1.55 20.38 2.68
CA VAL A 38 -2.67 21.22 3.11
C VAL A 38 -2.82 21.20 4.64
N ALA A 39 -2.58 20.05 5.25
CA ALA A 39 -2.61 19.88 6.72
C ALA A 39 -1.42 20.55 7.44
N GLY A 40 -0.42 21.03 6.71
CA GLY A 40 0.73 21.79 7.26
C GLY A 40 1.97 20.94 7.55
N PHE A 41 2.02 19.68 7.08
CA PHE A 41 3.22 18.84 7.21
C PHE A 41 4.38 19.45 6.39
N ALA A 42 5.56 19.48 7.01
CA ALA A 42 6.79 20.06 6.46
C ALA A 42 7.78 18.99 5.96
N GLY A 43 7.62 17.75 6.39
CA GLY A 43 8.50 16.63 6.05
C GLY A 43 8.50 16.31 4.56
N ALA A 44 9.58 15.68 4.08
CA ALA A 44 9.70 15.20 2.72
C ALA A 44 8.70 14.04 2.46
N PHE A 45 8.32 13.85 1.21
CA PHE A 45 7.41 12.76 0.81
C PHE A 45 8.10 11.84 -0.19
N VAL A 46 8.16 10.56 0.14
CA VAL A 46 8.69 9.49 -0.70
C VAL A 46 7.53 8.58 -1.14
N GLU A 47 7.33 8.48 -2.43
CA GLU A 47 6.45 7.51 -3.05
C GLU A 47 7.20 6.19 -3.26
N PHE A 48 6.56 5.07 -2.91
CA PHE A 48 7.05 3.73 -3.21
C PHE A 48 5.87 2.84 -3.63
N SER A 49 5.64 2.73 -4.93
CA SER A 49 4.37 2.32 -5.51
C SER A 49 4.44 1.14 -6.49
N ASP A 50 5.52 0.31 -6.43
CA ASP A 50 5.59 -0.91 -7.23
C ASP A 50 4.42 -1.86 -6.88
N PRO A 51 3.52 -2.20 -7.83
CA PRO A 51 2.29 -2.93 -7.53
C PRO A 51 2.53 -4.43 -7.33
N TYR A 52 3.08 -4.85 -6.19
CA TYR A 52 3.37 -6.25 -5.89
C TYR A 52 2.14 -7.17 -5.84
N CYS A 53 0.96 -6.61 -5.75
CA CYS A 53 -0.30 -7.35 -5.85
C CYS A 53 -0.57 -7.87 -7.28
N GLN A 54 0.22 -7.44 -8.27
CA GLN A 54 0.13 -7.86 -9.66
C GLN A 54 1.52 -8.18 -10.24
N GLY A 55 1.53 -9.14 -11.16
CA GLY A 55 2.71 -9.57 -11.89
C GLY A 55 3.72 -10.35 -11.06
N PRO A 56 4.88 -10.68 -11.63
CA PRO A 56 5.89 -11.51 -10.98
C PRO A 56 6.66 -10.74 -9.91
N VAL A 57 6.85 -11.35 -8.74
CA VAL A 57 7.65 -10.84 -7.61
C VAL A 57 8.73 -11.88 -7.27
N PRO A 58 9.68 -12.17 -8.17
CA PRO A 58 10.65 -13.25 -7.99
C PRO A 58 11.76 -12.85 -7.01
N ARG A 59 12.37 -13.86 -6.38
CA ARG A 59 13.56 -13.68 -5.55
C ARG A 59 14.81 -13.55 -6.44
N LEU A 60 15.17 -12.34 -6.79
CA LEU A 60 16.31 -11.99 -7.65
C LEU A 60 17.16 -10.91 -6.98
N ASP A 61 18.37 -10.69 -7.53
CA ASP A 61 19.13 -9.47 -7.20
C ASP A 61 18.39 -8.21 -7.69
N ARG A 62 18.80 -7.06 -7.17
CA ARG A 62 18.15 -5.78 -7.41
C ARG A 62 17.97 -5.48 -8.91
N ALA A 63 19.01 -5.63 -9.71
CA ALA A 63 18.98 -5.25 -11.12
C ALA A 63 18.00 -6.14 -11.91
N ALA A 64 18.14 -7.47 -11.77
CA ALA A 64 17.26 -8.44 -12.41
C ALA A 64 15.81 -8.34 -11.93
N PHE A 65 15.59 -8.01 -10.65
CA PHE A 65 14.25 -7.78 -10.11
C PHE A 65 13.58 -6.57 -10.76
N LEU A 66 14.28 -5.43 -10.82
CA LEU A 66 13.74 -4.22 -11.45
C LEU A 66 13.50 -4.40 -12.96
N ASP A 67 14.34 -5.19 -13.65
CA ASP A 67 14.09 -5.55 -15.06
C ASP A 67 12.76 -6.30 -15.20
N LYS A 68 12.53 -7.33 -14.36
CA LYS A 68 11.27 -8.09 -14.39
C LYS A 68 10.04 -7.25 -14.05
N ARG A 69 10.15 -6.35 -13.07
CA ARG A 69 9.05 -5.45 -12.72
C ARG A 69 8.77 -4.44 -13.83
N SER A 70 9.82 -3.90 -14.45
CA SER A 70 9.67 -2.97 -15.59
C SER A 70 9.01 -3.64 -16.79
N GLU A 71 9.43 -4.86 -17.15
CA GLU A 71 8.78 -5.67 -18.20
C GLU A 71 7.28 -5.86 -17.93
N PHE A 72 6.92 -6.20 -16.69
CA PHE A 72 5.52 -6.35 -16.28
C PHE A 72 4.75 -5.03 -16.41
N ILE A 73 5.30 -3.93 -15.88
CA ILE A 73 4.65 -2.60 -15.92
C ILE A 73 4.38 -2.19 -17.38
N VAL A 74 5.33 -2.37 -18.27
CA VAL A 74 5.15 -2.06 -19.69
C VAL A 74 4.09 -2.94 -20.36
N SER A 75 3.98 -4.19 -19.97
CA SER A 75 2.98 -5.11 -20.54
C SER A 75 1.54 -4.82 -20.10
N GLY A 76 1.38 -4.22 -18.92
CA GLY A 76 0.06 -3.93 -18.32
C GLY A 76 -0.33 -2.45 -18.33
N TYR A 77 0.63 -1.55 -18.55
CA TYR A 77 0.40 -0.10 -18.45
C TYR A 77 1.03 0.59 -19.67
N ASP A 78 0.39 1.63 -20.17
CA ASP A 78 0.88 2.41 -21.32
C ASP A 78 2.09 3.29 -20.94
N ARG A 79 3.25 2.63 -20.80
CA ARG A 79 4.53 3.27 -20.48
C ARG A 79 5.67 2.66 -21.30
N SER A 80 6.74 3.46 -21.53
CA SER A 80 7.96 2.92 -22.10
C SER A 80 8.76 2.12 -21.05
N LEU A 81 9.57 1.15 -21.53
CA LEU A 81 10.44 0.35 -20.65
C LEU A 81 11.41 1.25 -19.87
N LYS A 82 11.94 2.28 -20.53
CA LYS A 82 12.84 3.25 -19.91
C LYS A 82 12.14 4.00 -18.79
N ASP A 83 10.94 4.53 -19.03
CA ASP A 83 10.21 5.30 -18.01
C ASP A 83 9.81 4.43 -16.81
N ALA A 84 9.38 3.19 -17.06
CA ALA A 84 9.07 2.23 -16.01
C ALA A 84 10.32 1.90 -15.16
N ARG A 85 11.46 1.68 -15.80
CA ARG A 85 12.72 1.39 -15.14
C ARG A 85 13.22 2.58 -14.33
N ASP A 86 13.29 3.77 -14.93
CA ASP A 86 13.76 5.00 -14.29
C ASP A 86 12.91 5.31 -13.05
N ARG A 87 11.59 5.13 -13.14
CA ARG A 87 10.67 5.32 -12.00
C ARG A 87 10.97 4.34 -10.86
N LEU A 88 11.05 3.05 -11.16
CA LEU A 88 11.37 2.05 -10.14
C LEU A 88 12.73 2.31 -9.51
N GLU A 89 13.76 2.63 -10.29
CA GLU A 89 15.08 2.98 -9.76
C GLU A 89 15.04 4.18 -8.82
N ALA A 90 14.28 5.21 -9.17
CA ALA A 90 14.11 6.39 -8.33
C ALA A 90 13.38 6.08 -7.02
N GLU A 91 12.26 5.34 -7.06
CA GLU A 91 11.48 4.94 -5.88
C GLU A 91 12.31 4.07 -4.92
N TYR A 92 12.98 3.05 -5.46
CA TYR A 92 13.84 2.18 -4.65
C TYR A 92 15.07 2.90 -4.13
N GLY A 93 15.69 3.75 -4.95
CA GLY A 93 16.85 4.56 -4.53
C GLY A 93 16.50 5.55 -3.42
N ALA A 94 15.30 6.13 -3.45
CA ALA A 94 14.82 7.01 -2.39
C ALA A 94 14.65 6.27 -1.04
N VAL A 95 14.18 5.03 -1.07
CA VAL A 95 14.07 4.20 0.14
C VAL A 95 15.43 3.72 0.62
N ASP A 96 16.33 3.31 -0.30
CA ASP A 96 17.69 2.87 0.06
C ASP A 96 18.56 4.00 0.66
N ALA A 97 18.22 5.25 0.36
CA ALA A 97 18.91 6.41 0.91
C ALA A 97 18.52 6.73 2.37
N LEU A 98 17.45 6.11 2.88
CA LEU A 98 17.00 6.31 4.26
C LEU A 98 17.82 5.44 5.22
N GLY A 99 18.41 6.06 6.26
CA GLY A 99 19.28 5.39 7.21
C GLY A 99 19.37 6.08 8.56
N GLU A 100 20.47 5.90 9.25
CA GLU A 100 20.71 6.50 10.56
C GLU A 100 20.53 8.03 10.53
N GLY A 101 19.80 8.55 11.51
CA GLY A 101 19.52 9.97 11.64
C GLY A 101 18.24 10.43 10.94
N ASP A 102 17.69 9.64 10.01
CA ASP A 102 16.40 9.95 9.41
C ASP A 102 15.24 9.56 10.33
N ARG A 103 14.14 10.30 10.25
CA ARG A 103 12.88 10.02 10.94
C ARG A 103 11.81 9.70 9.90
N VAL A 104 11.43 8.44 9.81
CA VAL A 104 10.58 7.92 8.74
C VAL A 104 9.21 7.52 9.27
N VAL A 105 8.15 8.00 8.62
CA VAL A 105 6.77 7.64 8.91
C VAL A 105 6.16 6.89 7.74
N LEU A 106 5.78 5.65 7.99
CA LEU A 106 5.10 4.77 7.05
C LEU A 106 3.59 4.97 7.14
N TRP A 107 2.94 5.36 6.02
CA TRP A 107 1.49 5.57 5.93
C TRP A 107 0.86 4.45 5.12
N PHE A 108 0.14 3.54 5.77
CA PHE A 108 -0.42 2.36 5.13
C PHE A 108 -1.86 2.09 5.56
N GLU A 109 -2.57 1.33 4.73
CA GLU A 109 -3.92 0.87 4.97
C GLU A 109 -4.03 -0.66 4.82
N HIS A 110 -5.25 -1.18 4.83
CA HIS A 110 -5.56 -2.59 5.08
C HIS A 110 -5.60 -3.49 3.85
N ASP A 111 -5.46 -2.94 2.64
CA ASP A 111 -5.61 -3.73 1.42
C ASP A 111 -4.33 -4.48 0.99
N SER A 112 -4.47 -5.33 -0.05
CA SER A 112 -3.36 -6.17 -0.52
C SER A 112 -2.23 -5.35 -1.16
N TYR A 113 -2.53 -4.24 -1.82
CA TYR A 113 -1.53 -3.38 -2.46
C TYR A 113 -0.63 -2.74 -1.39
N ASP A 114 -1.25 -2.13 -0.39
CA ASP A 114 -0.59 -1.47 0.72
C ASP A 114 0.21 -2.45 1.58
N GLN A 115 -0.38 -3.56 1.98
CA GLN A 115 0.25 -4.50 2.91
C GLN A 115 1.44 -5.25 2.29
N LEU A 116 1.43 -5.52 0.98
CA LEU A 116 2.58 -6.10 0.29
C LEU A 116 3.75 -5.12 0.19
N ILE A 117 3.48 -3.83 -0.07
CA ILE A 117 4.49 -2.78 -0.04
C ILE A 117 5.03 -2.59 1.38
N LEU A 118 4.17 -2.56 2.39
CA LEU A 118 4.58 -2.50 3.78
C LEU A 118 5.52 -3.67 4.14
N ALA A 119 5.17 -4.89 3.77
CA ALA A 119 6.03 -6.06 4.00
C ALA A 119 7.42 -5.89 3.34
N ARG A 120 7.47 -5.38 2.10
CA ARG A 120 8.72 -5.09 1.40
C ARG A 120 9.57 -4.04 2.11
N LEU A 121 8.95 -2.95 2.58
CA LEU A 121 9.65 -1.88 3.30
C LEU A 121 10.17 -2.36 4.66
N LEU A 122 9.34 -3.07 5.44
CA LEU A 122 9.76 -3.64 6.71
C LEU A 122 10.91 -4.66 6.52
N ALA A 123 10.86 -5.49 5.47
CA ALA A 123 11.93 -6.40 5.11
C ALA A 123 13.21 -5.67 4.68
N HIS A 124 13.12 -4.51 4.06
CA HIS A 124 14.26 -3.67 3.75
C HIS A 124 14.91 -3.12 5.02
N PHE A 125 14.13 -2.43 5.84
CA PHE A 125 14.65 -1.81 7.08
C PHE A 125 15.13 -2.84 8.10
N SER A 126 14.57 -4.06 8.13
CA SER A 126 15.04 -5.12 9.03
C SER A 126 16.49 -5.57 8.76
N ARG A 127 17.03 -5.31 7.57
CA ARG A 127 18.37 -5.72 7.15
C ARG A 127 19.44 -4.65 7.34
N LEU A 128 19.03 -3.44 7.71
CA LEU A 128 19.95 -2.34 7.94
C LEU A 128 20.53 -2.46 9.35
N ASP A 129 21.85 -2.39 9.47
CA ASP A 129 22.55 -2.33 10.76
C ASP A 129 22.26 -1.00 11.46
N GLU A 130 22.26 0.09 10.68
CA GLU A 130 21.94 1.45 11.10
C GLU A 130 20.65 1.90 10.44
N ARG A 131 19.54 1.82 11.20
CA ARG A 131 18.16 2.09 10.72
C ARG A 131 17.73 3.50 11.05
N PRO A 132 16.82 4.09 10.23
CA PRO A 132 16.11 5.30 10.61
C PRO A 132 15.21 5.07 11.84
N ASP A 133 14.81 6.16 12.53
CA ASP A 133 13.71 6.14 13.50
C ASP A 133 12.41 5.88 12.74
N LEU A 134 11.91 4.64 12.83
CA LEU A 134 10.73 4.20 12.10
C LEU A 134 9.46 4.33 12.92
N GLN A 135 8.52 5.07 12.39
CA GLN A 135 7.16 5.18 12.91
C GLN A 135 6.15 4.76 11.83
N MET A 136 4.94 4.39 12.24
CA MET A 136 3.93 3.91 11.31
C MET A 136 2.54 4.35 11.74
N ILE A 137 1.75 4.75 10.74
CA ILE A 137 0.29 4.83 10.77
C ILE A 137 -0.21 3.75 9.82
N CYS A 138 -0.89 2.73 10.36
CA CYS A 138 -1.42 1.63 9.57
C CYS A 138 -2.84 1.33 10.05
N VAL A 139 -3.85 1.69 9.24
CA VAL A 139 -5.25 1.69 9.65
C VAL A 139 -6.13 0.90 8.68
N GLY A 140 -7.13 0.19 9.24
CA GLY A 140 -8.17 -0.52 8.48
C GLY A 140 -9.54 0.14 8.59
N GLU A 141 -9.68 1.06 9.52
CA GLU A 141 -10.88 1.86 9.76
C GLU A 141 -10.49 3.21 10.36
N VAL A 142 -11.34 4.20 10.19
CA VAL A 142 -11.12 5.55 10.74
C VAL A 142 -12.42 6.00 11.40
N PRO A 143 -12.39 6.41 12.68
CA PRO A 143 -13.59 6.86 13.40
C PRO A 143 -14.33 7.97 12.65
N GLY A 144 -15.64 7.79 12.45
CA GLY A 144 -16.48 8.75 11.73
C GLY A 144 -16.41 8.69 10.21
N VAL A 145 -15.56 7.86 9.61
CA VAL A 145 -15.48 7.63 8.17
C VAL A 145 -16.19 6.32 7.83
N GLN A 146 -17.38 6.43 7.24
CA GLN A 146 -18.12 5.26 6.78
C GLN A 146 -17.58 4.77 5.43
N GLY A 147 -17.43 3.44 5.27
CA GLY A 147 -16.95 2.87 4.01
C GLY A 147 -15.50 3.28 3.70
N PHE A 148 -14.64 3.23 4.73
CA PHE A 148 -13.22 3.49 4.57
C PHE A 148 -12.62 2.47 3.59
N VAL A 149 -12.06 2.95 2.49
CA VAL A 149 -11.38 2.15 1.45
C VAL A 149 -9.91 2.51 1.29
N GLY A 150 -9.46 3.65 1.86
CA GLY A 150 -8.07 4.05 1.77
C GLY A 150 -7.79 5.47 2.28
N LEU A 151 -6.52 5.74 2.58
CA LEU A 151 -6.06 7.04 3.10
C LEU A 151 -6.31 8.18 2.12
N GLY A 152 -6.28 7.91 0.80
CA GLY A 152 -6.50 8.90 -0.24
C GLY A 152 -7.88 9.55 -0.24
N GLN A 153 -8.89 8.92 0.39
CA GLN A 153 -10.23 9.52 0.54
C GLN A 153 -10.32 10.53 1.68
N LEU A 154 -9.30 10.58 2.57
CA LEU A 154 -9.38 11.34 3.80
C LEU A 154 -9.11 12.84 3.60
N HIS A 155 -9.88 13.64 4.30
CA HIS A 155 -9.61 15.07 4.39
C HIS A 155 -8.34 15.36 5.23
N PRO A 156 -7.65 16.49 4.97
CA PRO A 156 -6.42 16.86 5.70
C PRO A 156 -6.54 16.82 7.23
N GLU A 157 -7.69 17.19 7.79
CA GLU A 157 -7.93 17.17 9.24
C GLU A 157 -7.97 15.74 9.80
N VAL A 158 -8.42 14.77 9.01
CA VAL A 158 -8.46 13.37 9.44
C VAL A 158 -7.04 12.78 9.40
N LEU A 159 -6.20 13.17 8.44
CA LEU A 159 -4.78 12.80 8.44
C LEU A 159 -4.04 13.38 9.65
N LEU A 160 -4.36 14.63 10.07
CA LEU A 160 -3.86 15.20 11.32
C LEU A 160 -4.33 14.41 12.54
N TRP A 161 -5.60 13.99 12.55
CA TRP A 161 -6.11 13.17 13.64
C TRP A 161 -5.39 11.83 13.72
N LEU A 162 -5.14 11.16 12.58
CA LEU A 162 -4.36 9.93 12.53
C LEU A 162 -2.93 10.13 13.05
N TRP A 163 -2.28 11.22 12.64
CA TRP A 163 -0.97 11.61 13.15
C TRP A 163 -0.94 11.71 14.68
N GLU A 164 -1.94 12.34 15.24
CA GLU A 164 -2.01 12.60 16.70
C GLU A 164 -2.44 11.39 17.54
N ASN A 165 -3.13 10.40 16.92
CA ASN A 165 -3.75 9.30 17.67
C ASN A 165 -3.27 7.91 17.27
N GLU A 166 -2.79 7.72 16.01
CA GLU A 166 -2.43 6.39 15.49
C GLU A 166 -0.94 6.23 15.16
N LEU A 167 -0.15 7.30 15.22
CA LEU A 167 1.30 7.23 15.01
C LEU A 167 1.95 6.39 16.12
N LYS A 168 2.66 5.33 15.75
CA LYS A 168 3.33 4.41 16.68
C LYS A 168 4.72 4.04 16.18
N PRO A 169 5.69 3.82 17.07
CA PRO A 169 6.99 3.27 16.67
C PRO A 169 6.83 1.89 16.03
N VAL A 170 7.63 1.61 15.00
CA VAL A 170 7.73 0.28 14.42
C VAL A 170 8.53 -0.63 15.34
N THR A 171 7.99 -1.78 15.69
CA THR A 171 8.60 -2.74 16.60
C THR A 171 9.48 -3.76 15.87
N GLU A 172 10.44 -4.39 16.58
CA GLU A 172 11.24 -5.49 16.05
C GLU A 172 10.37 -6.67 15.57
N GLY A 173 9.26 -6.94 16.27
CA GLY A 173 8.30 -7.97 15.86
C GLY A 173 7.62 -7.66 14.53
N GLN A 174 7.34 -6.39 14.23
CA GLN A 174 6.80 -5.95 12.94
C GLN A 174 7.83 -6.04 11.83
N LEU A 175 9.08 -5.67 12.10
CA LEU A 175 10.19 -5.81 11.14
C LEU A 175 10.42 -7.28 10.78
N ALA A 176 10.50 -8.15 11.79
CA ALA A 176 10.70 -9.58 11.61
C ALA A 176 9.55 -10.22 10.80
N LEU A 177 8.29 -9.89 11.14
CA LEU A 177 7.13 -10.38 10.40
C LEU A 177 7.10 -9.85 8.97
N GLY A 178 7.43 -8.57 8.75
CA GLY A 178 7.53 -8.01 7.39
C GLY A 178 8.56 -8.75 6.54
N ALA A 179 9.72 -9.10 7.12
CA ALA A 179 10.76 -9.88 6.45
C ALA A 179 10.30 -11.33 6.14
N GLU A 180 9.61 -11.98 7.08
CA GLU A 180 9.01 -13.31 6.89
C GLU A 180 8.00 -13.30 5.74
N VAL A 181 7.05 -12.35 5.77
CA VAL A 181 6.04 -12.18 4.72
C VAL A 181 6.68 -11.92 3.37
N TRP A 182 7.64 -10.99 3.29
CA TRP A 182 8.30 -10.67 2.02
C TRP A 182 9.06 -11.87 1.45
N ASN A 183 9.71 -12.67 2.30
CA ASN A 183 10.36 -13.91 1.86
C ASN A 183 9.36 -14.91 1.29
N ALA A 184 8.18 -15.05 1.90
CA ALA A 184 7.11 -15.93 1.42
C ALA A 184 6.46 -15.41 0.12
N VAL A 185 6.28 -14.10 -0.03
CA VAL A 185 5.74 -13.47 -1.25
C VAL A 185 6.65 -13.67 -2.46
N THR A 186 7.98 -13.65 -2.24
CA THR A 186 8.96 -13.83 -3.31
C THR A 186 9.28 -15.30 -3.61
N ASP A 187 8.71 -16.24 -2.87
CA ASP A 187 8.85 -17.67 -3.12
C ASP A 187 7.86 -18.12 -4.20
N PRO A 188 8.28 -18.93 -5.19
CA PRO A 188 7.36 -19.46 -6.19
C PRO A 188 6.33 -20.45 -5.63
N ASP A 189 6.58 -21.03 -4.44
CA ASP A 189 5.63 -21.89 -3.73
C ASP A 189 4.83 -21.04 -2.71
N PRO A 190 3.51 -20.90 -2.87
CA PRO A 190 2.69 -20.09 -1.98
C PRO A 190 2.39 -20.75 -0.63
N THR A 191 2.89 -21.95 -0.37
CA THR A 191 2.56 -22.74 0.83
C THR A 191 2.93 -22.02 2.11
N GLU A 192 4.11 -21.36 2.12
CA GLU A 192 4.56 -20.62 3.29
C GLU A 192 3.72 -19.36 3.53
N LEU A 193 3.32 -18.67 2.45
CA LEU A 193 2.40 -17.53 2.54
C LEU A 193 1.02 -17.96 3.09
N ASP A 194 0.50 -19.12 2.66
CA ASP A 194 -0.74 -19.68 3.19
C ASP A 194 -0.61 -20.09 4.66
N ARG A 195 0.56 -20.62 5.09
CA ARG A 195 0.85 -20.89 6.50
C ARG A 195 0.78 -19.62 7.34
N ILE A 196 1.46 -18.55 6.93
CA ILE A 196 1.44 -17.25 7.63
C ILE A 196 -0.01 -16.74 7.77
N VAL A 197 -0.80 -16.85 6.71
CA VAL A 197 -2.22 -16.44 6.74
C VAL A 197 -3.04 -17.26 7.73
N ARG A 198 -2.80 -18.57 7.84
CA ARG A 198 -3.52 -19.46 8.78
C ARG A 198 -3.10 -19.24 10.24
N ASP A 199 -1.81 -19.03 10.47
CA ASP A 199 -1.27 -18.80 11.81
C ASP A 199 -1.64 -17.39 12.33
N GLY A 200 -1.92 -16.46 11.42
CA GLY A 200 -2.24 -15.08 11.71
C GLY A 200 -1.01 -14.21 11.90
N THR A 201 -1.22 -12.90 11.90
CA THR A 201 -0.16 -11.88 11.94
C THR A 201 -0.38 -10.87 13.08
N PRO A 202 -0.29 -11.29 14.35
CA PRO A 202 -0.68 -10.43 15.49
C PRO A 202 0.13 -9.13 15.61
N ALA A 203 1.40 -9.10 15.17
CA ALA A 203 2.20 -7.88 15.14
C ALA A 203 1.75 -6.88 14.05
N LEU A 204 1.12 -7.36 12.98
CA LEU A 204 0.53 -6.60 11.87
C LEU A 204 -0.88 -7.14 11.58
N PRO A 205 -1.90 -6.75 12.34
CA PRO A 205 -3.22 -7.38 12.29
C PRO A 205 -3.93 -7.29 10.93
N LEU A 206 -3.62 -6.26 10.13
CA LEU A 206 -4.19 -6.06 8.80
C LEU A 206 -3.51 -6.91 7.71
N MET A 207 -2.33 -7.46 7.99
CA MET A 207 -1.52 -8.22 7.03
C MET A 207 -2.20 -9.53 6.62
N ALA A 208 -2.62 -10.39 7.56
CA ALA A 208 -3.19 -11.69 7.23
C ALA A 208 -4.49 -11.60 6.39
N PRO A 209 -5.45 -10.69 6.63
CA PRO A 209 -6.58 -10.46 5.74
C PRO A 209 -6.17 -10.06 4.31
N ALA A 210 -5.21 -9.14 4.19
CA ALA A 210 -4.68 -8.68 2.90
C ALA A 210 -3.98 -9.81 2.12
N LEU A 211 -3.13 -10.60 2.78
CA LEU A 211 -2.46 -11.75 2.18
C LEU A 211 -3.45 -12.86 1.78
N ARG A 212 -4.49 -13.09 2.58
CA ARG A 212 -5.58 -14.01 2.22
C ARG A 212 -6.28 -13.55 0.96
N ARG A 213 -6.51 -12.24 0.82
CA ARG A 213 -7.08 -11.66 -0.39
C ARG A 213 -6.13 -11.82 -1.58
N HIS A 214 -4.85 -11.59 -1.38
CA HIS A 214 -3.80 -11.77 -2.40
C HIS A 214 -3.72 -13.21 -2.89
N LEU A 215 -3.69 -14.19 -2.00
CA LEU A 215 -3.69 -15.63 -2.36
C LEU A 215 -4.91 -16.03 -3.20
N ARG A 216 -6.04 -15.35 -3.07
CA ARG A 216 -7.23 -15.61 -3.89
C ARG A 216 -7.12 -15.09 -5.33
N GLU A 217 -6.06 -14.33 -5.67
CA GLU A 217 -5.73 -14.02 -7.07
C GLU A 217 -5.04 -15.17 -7.78
N LEU A 218 -4.52 -16.16 -7.05
CA LEU A 218 -4.03 -17.39 -7.66
C LEU A 218 -5.18 -18.15 -8.37
N PRO A 219 -4.89 -18.80 -9.51
CA PRO A 219 -5.89 -19.54 -10.25
C PRO A 219 -6.52 -20.65 -9.39
N SER A 220 -7.84 -20.62 -9.26
CA SER A 220 -8.59 -21.66 -8.56
C SER A 220 -8.44 -23.01 -9.28
N ALA A 221 -8.17 -24.09 -8.55
CA ALA A 221 -8.09 -25.44 -9.10
C ALA A 221 -9.38 -25.89 -9.83
N ARG A 222 -10.53 -25.29 -9.51
CA ARG A 222 -11.82 -25.63 -10.12
C ARG A 222 -12.10 -24.87 -11.42
N THR A 223 -11.68 -23.60 -11.52
CA THR A 223 -12.09 -22.71 -12.62
C THR A 223 -10.91 -22.15 -13.40
N GLY A 224 -9.70 -22.22 -12.87
CA GLY A 224 -8.53 -21.56 -13.44
C GLY A 224 -8.54 -20.03 -13.29
N LEU A 225 -9.51 -19.45 -12.56
CA LEU A 225 -9.68 -18.01 -12.41
C LEU A 225 -9.24 -17.54 -11.04
N GLY A 226 -8.61 -16.38 -10.99
CA GLY A 226 -8.44 -15.60 -9.76
C GLY A 226 -9.76 -14.99 -9.28
N LEU A 227 -9.80 -14.52 -8.03
CA LEU A 227 -11.04 -13.99 -7.44
C LEU A 227 -11.57 -12.77 -8.20
N THR A 228 -10.73 -11.81 -8.57
CA THR A 228 -11.12 -10.63 -9.34
C THR A 228 -11.80 -11.02 -10.66
N GLN A 229 -11.23 -11.98 -11.40
CA GLN A 229 -11.82 -12.50 -12.63
C GLN A 229 -13.16 -13.19 -12.37
N ALA A 230 -13.23 -14.04 -11.34
CA ALA A 230 -14.46 -14.76 -10.99
C ALA A 230 -15.59 -13.80 -10.57
N LEU A 231 -15.29 -12.78 -9.79
CA LEU A 231 -16.26 -11.75 -9.39
C LEU A 231 -16.74 -10.93 -10.59
N SER A 232 -15.82 -10.52 -11.47
CA SER A 232 -16.15 -9.76 -12.68
C SER A 232 -17.09 -10.56 -13.61
N LEU A 233 -16.80 -11.84 -13.83
CA LEU A 233 -17.68 -12.73 -14.59
C LEU A 233 -19.03 -12.95 -13.90
N SER A 234 -19.06 -13.05 -12.59
CA SER A 234 -20.32 -13.15 -11.82
C SER A 234 -21.18 -11.89 -11.96
N ILE A 235 -20.58 -10.70 -12.00
CA ILE A 235 -21.28 -9.43 -12.25
C ILE A 235 -21.89 -9.45 -13.66
N LEU A 236 -21.12 -9.86 -14.66
CA LEU A 236 -21.60 -10.01 -16.04
C LEU A 236 -22.76 -11.01 -16.16
N ALA A 237 -22.62 -12.18 -15.55
CA ALA A 237 -23.64 -13.22 -15.59
C ALA A 237 -24.98 -12.77 -14.98
N ARG A 238 -24.95 -11.91 -13.97
CA ARG A 238 -26.15 -11.33 -13.31
C ARG A 238 -26.77 -10.18 -14.06
N ALA A 239 -26.13 -9.69 -15.10
CA ALA A 239 -26.64 -8.56 -15.90
C ALA A 239 -27.81 -8.94 -16.83
N ASP A 240 -28.23 -10.21 -16.83
CA ASP A 240 -29.40 -10.73 -17.56
C ASP A 240 -29.46 -10.27 -19.03
N GLY A 241 -28.35 -10.46 -19.77
CA GLY A 241 -28.20 -10.08 -21.16
C GLY A 241 -27.94 -8.59 -21.42
N GLN A 242 -27.90 -7.76 -20.38
CA GLN A 242 -27.53 -6.35 -20.52
C GLN A 242 -26.01 -6.22 -20.80
N LYS A 243 -25.67 -5.35 -21.74
CA LYS A 243 -24.27 -4.99 -22.00
C LYS A 243 -23.77 -4.06 -20.91
N LEU A 244 -22.73 -4.49 -20.17
CA LEU A 244 -22.03 -3.66 -19.22
C LEU A 244 -20.71 -3.17 -19.83
N THR A 245 -20.38 -1.90 -19.59
CA THR A 245 -19.03 -1.39 -19.87
C THR A 245 -18.07 -1.91 -18.78
N ALA A 246 -16.77 -2.02 -19.11
CA ALA A 246 -15.75 -2.40 -18.15
C ALA A 246 -15.78 -1.47 -16.91
N GLY A 247 -15.94 -0.15 -17.07
CA GLY A 247 -16.09 0.79 -15.95
C GLY A 247 -17.27 0.50 -15.02
N ARG A 248 -18.41 0.02 -15.55
CA ARG A 248 -19.54 -0.40 -14.70
C ARG A 248 -19.25 -1.70 -13.96
N ILE A 249 -18.50 -2.62 -14.57
CA ILE A 249 -18.09 -3.84 -13.92
C ILE A 249 -17.10 -3.50 -12.79
N PHE A 250 -16.10 -2.67 -13.06
CA PHE A 250 -15.13 -2.18 -12.06
C PHE A 250 -15.84 -1.47 -10.90
N GLN A 251 -16.73 -0.54 -11.18
CA GLN A 251 -17.49 0.15 -10.15
C GLN A 251 -18.29 -0.84 -9.28
N ALA A 252 -19.00 -1.79 -9.89
CA ALA A 252 -19.78 -2.78 -9.15
C ALA A 252 -18.86 -3.71 -8.33
N LEU A 253 -17.72 -4.11 -8.90
CA LEU A 253 -16.70 -4.89 -8.22
C LEU A 253 -16.25 -4.17 -6.94
N MET A 254 -15.72 -2.96 -7.08
CA MET A 254 -15.11 -2.21 -5.98
C MET A 254 -16.11 -1.75 -4.91
N THR A 255 -17.37 -1.50 -5.26
CA THR A 255 -18.37 -0.97 -4.31
C THR A 255 -19.26 -2.02 -3.67
N ARG A 256 -19.37 -3.24 -4.22
CA ARG A 256 -20.37 -4.23 -3.79
C ARG A 256 -19.85 -5.65 -3.61
N HIS A 257 -18.77 -6.01 -4.29
CA HIS A 257 -18.33 -7.42 -4.36
C HIS A 257 -16.94 -7.64 -3.78
N GLU A 258 -16.10 -6.62 -3.81
CA GLU A 258 -14.77 -6.66 -3.21
C GLU A 258 -14.86 -6.22 -1.74
N LEU A 259 -14.38 -7.07 -0.84
CA LEU A 259 -14.37 -6.78 0.60
C LEU A 259 -13.14 -5.97 1.02
N LEU A 260 -12.06 -6.07 0.26
CA LEU A 260 -10.81 -5.32 0.45
C LEU A 260 -10.41 -4.70 -0.88
N PRO A 261 -11.03 -3.58 -1.28
CA PRO A 261 -10.72 -2.88 -2.52
C PRO A 261 -9.24 -2.47 -2.56
N PHE A 262 -8.51 -2.91 -3.58
CA PHE A 262 -7.07 -2.64 -3.73
C PHE A 262 -6.67 -2.25 -5.16
N LEU A 263 -7.58 -2.45 -6.12
CA LEU A 263 -7.29 -2.19 -7.53
C LEU A 263 -7.62 -0.74 -7.89
N GLY A 264 -6.68 -0.04 -8.51
CA GLY A 264 -6.98 1.10 -9.33
C GLY A 264 -7.63 0.69 -10.67
N ASP A 265 -8.26 1.62 -11.36
CA ASP A 265 -8.90 1.37 -12.66
C ASP A 265 -7.88 0.89 -13.70
N LEU A 266 -6.70 1.50 -13.79
CA LEU A 266 -5.62 1.06 -14.68
C LEU A 266 -5.13 -0.36 -14.38
N MET A 267 -5.20 -0.79 -13.12
CA MET A 267 -4.83 -2.14 -12.70
C MET A 267 -5.87 -3.18 -13.11
N PHE A 268 -7.10 -2.75 -13.32
CA PHE A 268 -8.22 -3.61 -13.69
C PHE A 268 -8.34 -3.80 -15.21
N TRP A 269 -7.95 -2.78 -16.02
CA TRP A 269 -7.99 -2.86 -17.50
C TRP A 269 -6.93 -3.77 -18.08
#